data_443ba2a73a74793ad5b996377b8509b0
#
_entry.id   443ba2a73a74793ad5b996377b8509b0
#
_cell.length_a   1.000
_cell.length_b   1.000
_cell.length_c   1.000
_cell.angle_alpha   90.00
_cell.angle_beta   90.00
_cell.angle_gamma   90.00
#
_symmetry.space_group_name_H-M   'P 1'
#
loop_
_entity.id
_entity.type
_entity.pdbx_description
1 polymer ?
#
loop_
_entity_poly.entity_id
_entity_poly.type
_entity_poly.pdbx_seq_one_letter_code
_entity_poly.pdbx_strand_id
1 'polypeptide(L)'
;LDEVREADILIHVVDISHPDYEEQMEVVEKTLKDISANDKPVYVIFNKIDSYQNEEYDDYSLEPRTERHFTLDEVKSKWMERNIPCIFVSALKKEGINKLKDDICKMVAEIHAGRYPFNNFLW
;
A
#
# COMPACT_ATOMS: atom_id res chain seq x y z
N LEU A 1 1.13 2.94 -20.47
CA LEU A 1 1.99 3.59 -19.46
C LEU A 1 1.88 5.11 -19.44
N ASP A 2 1.25 5.70 -20.46
CA ASP A 2 1.04 7.15 -20.49
C ASP A 2 0.10 7.58 -19.36
N GLU A 3 -0.88 6.78 -19.02
CA GLU A 3 -1.79 7.05 -17.91
C GLU A 3 -1.04 7.14 -16.58
N VAL A 4 -0.01 6.31 -16.39
CA VAL A 4 0.82 6.34 -15.18
C VAL A 4 1.65 7.61 -15.11
N ARG A 5 2.22 8.04 -16.23
CA ARG A 5 3.02 9.28 -16.30
C ARG A 5 2.19 10.53 -16.06
N GLU A 6 0.95 10.52 -16.50
CA GLU A 6 0.03 11.66 -16.37
C GLU A 6 -0.72 11.67 -15.05
N ALA A 7 -0.69 10.57 -14.28
CA ALA A 7 -1.37 10.46 -13.00
C ALA A 7 -0.78 11.42 -11.97
N ASP A 8 -1.62 11.96 -11.11
CA ASP A 8 -1.21 12.80 -9.99
C ASP A 8 -0.89 11.98 -8.75
N ILE A 9 -1.47 10.81 -8.64
CA ILE A 9 -1.26 9.86 -7.56
C ILE A 9 -1.36 8.46 -8.12
N LEU A 10 -0.56 7.56 -7.59
CA LEU A 10 -0.59 6.14 -7.94
C LEU A 10 -1.13 5.34 -6.76
N ILE A 11 -2.09 4.48 -7.03
CA ILE A 11 -2.63 3.58 -6.03
C ILE A 11 -2.12 2.18 -6.36
N HIS A 12 -1.33 1.61 -5.46
CA HIS A 12 -0.78 0.28 -5.61
C HIS A 12 -1.53 -0.70 -4.72
N VAL A 13 -2.34 -1.56 -5.32
CA VAL A 13 -3.08 -2.60 -4.59
C VAL A 13 -2.23 -3.85 -4.51
N VAL A 14 -1.98 -4.30 -3.29
CA VAL A 14 -1.12 -5.45 -3.00
C VAL A 14 -1.95 -6.54 -2.33
N ASP A 15 -1.83 -7.76 -2.81
CA ASP A 15 -2.41 -8.95 -2.16
C ASP A 15 -1.45 -9.45 -1.08
N ILE A 16 -1.72 -9.07 0.17
CA ILE A 16 -0.85 -9.43 1.29
C ILE A 16 -0.89 -10.92 1.64
N SER A 17 -1.90 -11.64 1.14
CA SER A 17 -1.99 -13.10 1.34
C SER A 17 -1.03 -13.88 0.45
N HIS A 18 -0.51 -13.24 -0.60
CA HIS A 18 0.47 -13.87 -1.49
C HIS A 18 1.84 -13.95 -0.80
N PRO A 19 2.51 -15.11 -0.80
CA PRO A 19 3.78 -15.26 -0.10
C PRO A 19 4.91 -14.38 -0.66
N ASP A 20 4.83 -14.01 -1.94
CA ASP A 20 5.85 -13.21 -2.63
C ASP A 20 5.40 -11.75 -2.84
N TYR A 21 4.50 -11.24 -2.02
CA TYR A 21 3.96 -9.89 -2.23
C TYR A 21 5.04 -8.81 -2.21
N GLU A 22 6.08 -8.96 -1.40
CA GLU A 22 7.18 -7.99 -1.34
C GLU A 22 8.00 -7.95 -2.63
N GLU A 23 8.26 -9.11 -3.23
CA GLU A 23 8.94 -9.18 -4.53
C GLU A 23 8.12 -8.51 -5.62
N GLN A 24 6.80 -8.70 -5.59
CA GLN A 24 5.89 -8.03 -6.53
C GLN A 24 5.92 -6.52 -6.36
N MET A 25 6.00 -6.03 -5.13
CA MET A 25 6.13 -4.59 -4.84
C MET A 25 7.43 -4.03 -5.39
N GLU A 26 8.54 -4.76 -5.24
CA GLU A 26 9.84 -4.34 -5.77
C GLU A 26 9.83 -4.24 -7.30
N VAL A 27 9.18 -5.18 -7.98
CA VAL A 27 9.04 -5.16 -9.45
C VAL A 27 8.28 -3.92 -9.89
N VAL A 28 7.19 -3.58 -9.22
CA VAL A 28 6.40 -2.38 -9.54
C VAL A 28 7.24 -1.11 -9.30
N GLU A 29 7.94 -1.03 -8.18
CA GLU A 29 8.79 0.11 -7.86
C GLU A 29 9.88 0.31 -8.92
N LYS A 30 10.52 -0.76 -9.34
CA LYS A 30 11.53 -0.72 -10.40
C LYS A 30 10.93 -0.27 -11.72
N THR A 31 9.76 -0.76 -12.08
CA THR A 31 9.05 -0.38 -13.29
C THR A 31 8.74 1.12 -13.29
N LEU A 32 8.30 1.67 -12.16
CA LEU A 32 8.03 3.10 -12.03
C LEU A 32 9.30 3.95 -12.23
N LYS A 33 10.44 3.48 -11.74
CA LYS A 33 11.73 4.14 -11.98
C LYS A 33 12.09 4.10 -13.45
N ASP A 34 11.91 2.97 -14.12
CA ASP A 34 12.26 2.78 -15.53
C ASP A 34 11.46 3.71 -16.45
N ILE A 35 10.22 4.02 -16.10
CA ILE A 35 9.37 4.93 -16.88
C ILE A 35 9.39 6.38 -16.36
N SER A 36 10.26 6.68 -15.40
CA SER A 36 10.40 8.01 -14.80
C SER A 36 9.13 8.51 -14.10
N ALA A 37 8.39 7.60 -13.49
CA ALA A 37 7.17 7.91 -12.74
C ALA A 37 7.35 7.74 -11.22
N ASN A 38 8.58 7.57 -10.75
CA ASN A 38 8.89 7.35 -9.34
C ASN A 38 8.81 8.62 -8.48
N ASP A 39 8.58 9.77 -9.09
CA ASP A 39 8.34 11.05 -8.42
C ASP A 39 6.88 11.24 -8.01
N LYS A 40 5.99 10.36 -8.47
CA LYS A 40 4.57 10.42 -8.12
C LYS A 40 4.33 9.94 -6.70
N PRO A 41 3.41 10.56 -5.95
CA PRO A 41 2.99 10.00 -4.67
C PRO A 41 2.31 8.66 -4.88
N VAL A 42 2.67 7.68 -4.06
CA VAL A 42 2.12 6.33 -4.13
C VAL A 42 1.40 6.03 -2.82
N TYR A 43 0.16 5.56 -2.94
CA TYR A 43 -0.62 5.06 -1.81
C TYR A 43 -0.78 3.55 -1.96
N VAL A 44 -0.36 2.79 -0.95
CA VAL A 44 -0.36 1.33 -0.99
C VAL A 44 -1.58 0.80 -0.25
N ILE A 45 -2.33 -0.06 -0.90
CA ILE A 45 -3.49 -0.75 -0.30
C ILE A 45 -3.12 -2.22 -0.15
N PHE A 46 -2.91 -2.67 1.08
CA PHE A 46 -2.71 -4.08 1.39
C PHE A 46 -4.07 -4.74 1.57
N ASN A 47 -4.52 -5.44 0.54
CA ASN A 47 -5.80 -6.12 0.54
C ASN A 47 -5.67 -7.58 0.97
N LYS A 48 -6.79 -8.21 1.28
CA LYS A 48 -6.90 -9.61 1.67
C LYS A 48 -6.26 -9.93 3.02
N ILE A 49 -6.36 -9.01 3.98
CA ILE A 49 -5.88 -9.27 5.35
C ILE A 49 -6.60 -10.46 6.00
N ASP A 50 -7.83 -10.75 5.56
CA ASP A 50 -8.62 -11.90 6.00
C ASP A 50 -8.01 -13.25 5.59
N SER A 51 -7.21 -13.26 4.53
CA SER A 51 -6.55 -14.45 4.00
C SER A 51 -5.06 -14.51 4.31
N TYR A 52 -4.53 -13.50 5.02
CA TYR A 52 -3.11 -13.50 5.40
C TYR A 52 -2.82 -14.59 6.40
N GLN A 53 -1.81 -15.40 6.10
CA GLN A 53 -1.30 -16.44 6.98
C GLN A 53 0.22 -16.36 7.01
N ASN A 54 0.77 -16.31 8.22
CA ASN A 54 2.21 -16.40 8.41
C ASN A 54 2.61 -17.87 8.58
N GLU A 55 3.87 -18.16 8.26
CA GLU A 55 4.46 -19.45 8.58
C GLU A 55 4.77 -19.50 10.08
N GLU A 56 4.53 -20.66 10.69
CA GLU A 56 4.89 -20.86 12.08
C GLU A 56 6.42 -20.93 12.22
N TYR A 57 6.93 -20.21 13.20
CA TYR A 57 8.35 -20.23 13.52
C TYR A 57 8.62 -21.19 14.67
N ASP A 58 9.51 -22.14 14.44
CA ASP A 58 9.97 -23.06 15.47
C ASP A 58 11.11 -22.39 16.26
N ASP A 59 10.84 -22.08 17.53
CA ASP A 59 11.82 -21.44 18.42
C ASP A 59 13.09 -22.28 18.64
N TYR A 60 13.01 -23.57 18.34
CA TYR A 60 14.16 -24.47 18.40
C TYR A 60 14.88 -24.62 17.06
N SER A 61 14.42 -23.94 16.02
CA SER A 61 15.05 -23.96 14.71
C SER A 61 16.40 -23.25 14.75
N LEU A 62 17.37 -23.80 14.00
CA LEU A 62 18.66 -23.14 13.80
C LEU A 62 18.59 -22.03 12.77
N GLU A 63 17.50 -21.94 12.02
CA GLU A 63 17.28 -20.90 11.03
C GLU A 63 16.74 -19.63 11.71
N PRO A 64 17.18 -18.44 11.27
CA PRO A 64 16.67 -17.20 11.83
C PRO A 64 15.22 -16.97 11.42
N ARG A 65 14.49 -16.26 12.27
CA ARG A 65 13.15 -15.81 11.98
C ARG A 65 13.19 -14.85 10.80
N THR A 66 12.34 -15.09 9.79
CA THR A 66 12.23 -14.23 8.61
C THR A 66 10.87 -13.53 8.59
N GLU A 67 10.69 -12.64 7.63
CA GLU A 67 9.42 -11.90 7.45
C GLU A 67 8.23 -12.82 7.18
N ARG A 68 8.47 -14.02 6.64
CA ARG A 68 7.41 -15.03 6.43
C ARG A 68 6.77 -15.50 7.74
N HIS A 69 7.46 -15.33 8.85
CA HIS A 69 7.00 -15.73 10.18
C HIS A 69 6.25 -14.59 10.90
N PHE A 70 6.20 -13.41 10.32
CA PHE A 70 5.57 -12.25 10.95
C PHE A 70 4.05 -12.42 11.00
N THR A 71 3.47 -12.10 12.16
CA THR A 71 2.03 -11.97 12.29
C THR A 71 1.54 -10.74 11.51
N LEU A 72 0.24 -10.64 11.28
CA LEU A 72 -0.32 -9.47 10.59
C LEU A 72 0.01 -8.16 11.32
N ASP A 73 -0.04 -8.16 12.66
CA ASP A 73 0.29 -6.96 13.45
C ASP A 73 1.75 -6.57 13.29
N GLU A 74 2.66 -7.53 13.23
CA GLU A 74 4.07 -7.27 12.98
C GLU A 74 4.30 -6.70 11.58
N VAL A 75 3.58 -7.21 10.58
CA VAL A 75 3.65 -6.69 9.20
C VAL A 75 3.13 -5.26 9.13
N LYS A 76 2.01 -4.97 9.81
CA LYS A 76 1.48 -3.60 9.89
C LYS A 76 2.49 -2.64 10.50
N SER A 77 3.11 -3.02 11.61
CA SER A 77 4.13 -2.21 12.28
C SER A 77 5.32 -1.94 11.37
N LYS A 78 5.80 -2.95 10.65
CA LYS A 78 6.90 -2.85 9.70
C LYS A 78 6.64 -1.78 8.64
N TRP A 79 5.46 -1.81 8.02
CA TRP A 79 5.12 -0.89 6.95
C TRP A 79 4.83 0.52 7.45
N MET A 80 4.27 0.65 8.65
CA MET A 80 4.07 1.95 9.30
C MET A 80 5.39 2.64 9.64
N GLU A 81 6.39 1.88 10.08
CA GLU A 81 7.72 2.42 10.39
C GLU A 81 8.43 3.00 9.15
N ARG A 82 8.11 2.52 7.97
CA ARG A 82 8.69 3.02 6.71
C ARG A 82 8.11 4.35 6.25
N ASN A 83 7.10 4.89 6.95
CA ASN A 83 6.43 6.15 6.59
C ASN A 83 5.84 6.17 5.18
N ILE A 84 5.49 5.02 4.66
CA ILE A 84 4.83 4.90 3.35
C ILE A 84 3.32 5.05 3.58
N PRO A 85 2.63 5.93 2.85
CA PRO A 85 1.18 6.00 2.94
C PRO A 85 0.56 4.66 2.55
N CYS A 86 -0.07 3.99 3.50
CA CYS A 86 -0.65 2.67 3.26
C CYS A 86 -1.85 2.41 4.17
N ILE A 87 -2.65 1.44 3.78
CA ILE A 87 -3.77 0.95 4.58
C ILE A 87 -3.89 -0.57 4.40
N PHE A 88 -4.37 -1.22 5.45
CA PHE A 88 -4.63 -2.66 5.43
C PHE A 88 -6.13 -2.90 5.43
N VAL A 89 -6.62 -3.60 4.43
CA VAL A 89 -8.06 -3.78 4.21
C VAL A 89 -8.40 -5.23 3.86
N SER A 90 -9.67 -5.57 4.05
CA SER A 90 -10.30 -6.74 3.44
C SER A 90 -11.50 -6.26 2.64
N ALA A 91 -11.38 -6.22 1.32
CA ALA A 91 -12.50 -5.86 0.46
C ALA A 91 -13.64 -6.87 0.58
N LEU A 92 -13.32 -8.14 0.74
CA LEU A 92 -14.30 -9.21 0.89
C LEU A 92 -15.14 -9.03 2.15
N LYS A 93 -14.51 -8.70 3.28
CA LYS A 93 -15.19 -8.49 4.56
C LYS A 93 -15.54 -7.04 4.84
N LYS A 94 -15.24 -6.14 3.92
CA LYS A 94 -15.46 -4.69 4.04
C LYS A 94 -14.76 -4.05 5.25
N GLU A 95 -13.63 -4.62 5.68
CA GLU A 95 -12.81 -4.06 6.74
C GLU A 95 -11.89 -2.96 6.20
N GLY A 96 -11.84 -1.82 6.88
CA GLY A 96 -10.97 -0.71 6.53
C GLY A 96 -11.42 0.12 5.32
N ILE A 97 -12.53 -0.20 4.69
CA ILE A 97 -12.96 0.45 3.44
C ILE A 97 -13.37 1.90 3.67
N ASN A 98 -14.04 2.20 4.78
CA ASN A 98 -14.43 3.59 5.08
C ASN A 98 -13.22 4.49 5.28
N LYS A 99 -12.20 4.00 6.01
CA LYS A 99 -10.95 4.75 6.19
C LYS A 99 -10.23 4.92 4.86
N LEU A 100 -10.22 3.90 4.01
CA LEU A 100 -9.64 3.97 2.68
C LEU A 100 -10.30 5.08 1.85
N LYS A 101 -11.63 5.13 1.84
CA LYS A 101 -12.36 6.17 1.12
C LYS A 101 -12.01 7.56 1.64
N ASP A 102 -11.94 7.74 2.95
CA ASP A 102 -11.58 9.01 3.57
C ASP A 102 -10.16 9.43 3.19
N ASP A 103 -9.21 8.51 3.24
CA ASP A 103 -7.81 8.79 2.89
C ASP A 103 -7.68 9.20 1.42
N ILE A 104 -8.34 8.49 0.52
CA ILE A 104 -8.33 8.82 -0.91
C ILE A 104 -8.98 10.19 -1.16
N CYS A 105 -10.11 10.47 -0.54
CA CYS A 105 -10.78 11.77 -0.67
C CYS A 105 -9.88 12.91 -0.20
N LYS A 106 -9.17 12.74 0.91
CA LYS A 106 -8.23 13.75 1.41
C LYS A 106 -7.07 13.98 0.44
N MET A 107 -6.49 12.90 -0.08
CA MET A 107 -5.38 13.00 -1.04
C MET A 107 -5.80 13.69 -2.33
N VAL A 108 -6.97 13.36 -2.85
CA VAL A 108 -7.51 14.00 -4.06
C VAL A 108 -7.79 15.49 -3.82
N ALA A 109 -8.37 15.83 -2.65
CA ALA A 109 -8.64 17.20 -2.29
C ALA A 109 -7.36 18.03 -2.19
N GLU A 110 -6.30 17.49 -1.59
CA GLU A 110 -5.00 18.15 -1.48
C GLU A 110 -4.37 18.40 -2.85
N ILE A 111 -4.42 17.44 -3.75
CA ILE A 111 -3.92 17.59 -5.12
C ILE A 111 -4.72 18.64 -5.88
N HIS A 112 -6.05 18.59 -5.76
CA HIS A 112 -6.92 19.56 -6.41
C HIS A 112 -6.67 20.98 -5.88
N ALA A 113 -6.51 21.14 -4.57
CA ALA A 113 -6.19 22.44 -3.96
C ALA A 113 -4.85 22.99 -4.46
N GLY A 114 -3.86 22.13 -4.67
CA GLY A 114 -2.57 22.52 -5.23
C GLY A 114 -2.65 23.01 -6.67
N ARG A 115 -3.56 22.44 -7.48
CA ARG A 115 -3.77 22.83 -8.88
C ARG A 115 -4.69 24.03 -9.02
N TYR A 116 -5.72 24.13 -8.18
CA TYR A 116 -6.79 25.13 -8.28
C TYR A 116 -6.98 25.83 -6.93
N PRO A 117 -5.98 26.59 -6.46
CA PRO A 117 -5.98 27.14 -5.09
C PRO A 117 -7.12 28.12 -4.81
N PHE A 118 -7.76 28.66 -5.86
CA PHE A 118 -8.85 29.62 -5.71
C PHE A 118 -10.23 28.99 -5.88
N ASN A 119 -10.33 27.70 -6.10
CA ASN A 119 -11.61 27.03 -6.23
C ASN A 119 -12.16 26.67 -4.85
N ASN A 120 -13.47 26.82 -4.70
CA ASN A 120 -14.19 26.33 -3.55
C ASN A 120 -14.59 24.87 -3.77
N PHE A 121 -14.28 24.03 -2.80
CA PHE A 121 -14.67 22.63 -2.84
C PHE A 121 -16.01 22.47 -2.12
N LEU A 122 -17.00 21.97 -2.83
CA LEU A 122 -18.36 21.77 -2.32
C LEU A 122 -18.66 20.31 -2.00
N TRP A 123 -17.65 19.52 -1.75
CA TRP A 123 -17.78 18.06 -1.60
C TRP A 123 -17.03 17.50 -0.42
#